data_d48b36a85109774bf28e4100b35eae4d
#
_entry.id   d48b36a85109774bf28e4100b35eae4d
#
_cell.length_a   1.000
_cell.length_b   1.000
_cell.length_c   1.000
_cell.angle_alpha   90.00
_cell.angle_beta   90.00
_cell.angle_gamma   90.00
#
_symmetry.space_group_name_H-M   'P 1'
#
loop_
_entity.id
_entity.type
_entity.pdbx_description
1 polymer ?
#
loop_
_entity_poly.entity_id
_entity_poly.type
_entity_poly.pdbx_seq_one_letter_code
_entity_poly.pdbx_strand_id
1 'polypeptide(L)'
;LYPNDNHVKGKELRLKQQYFFVSASIQRALARFKKHHSDLKDLPNKVVFQMNDTHPTVAVAELMRILVDEEHLSWDDAWDITTRCVAYTNHTIMAEALEKWPIEIFQRLLPRVYQIVDEINRRFVMQINERYPG
;
A
#
# COMPACT_ATOMS: atom_id res chain seq x y z
N LEU A 1 0.83 33.76 -7.45
CA LEU A 1 0.80 32.32 -7.27
C LEU A 1 -0.08 31.66 -8.32
N TYR A 2 0.47 30.73 -9.03
CA TYR A 2 -0.26 29.99 -10.04
C TYR A 2 -0.98 28.82 -9.38
N PRO A 3 -2.31 28.74 -9.51
CA PRO A 3 -3.07 27.69 -8.83
C PRO A 3 -2.59 26.26 -9.13
N ASN A 4 -2.12 26.02 -10.36
CA ASN A 4 -1.64 24.69 -10.76
C ASN A 4 -0.40 24.27 -9.99
N ASP A 5 0.57 25.18 -9.81
CA ASP A 5 1.80 24.89 -9.07
C ASP A 5 1.51 24.61 -7.60
N ASN A 6 0.64 25.42 -6.99
CA ASN A 6 0.23 25.20 -5.61
C ASN A 6 -0.50 23.89 -5.45
N HIS A 7 -1.33 23.53 -6.42
CA HIS A 7 -2.09 22.28 -6.39
C HIS A 7 -1.17 21.07 -6.45
N VAL A 8 -0.18 21.11 -7.35
CA VAL A 8 0.79 20.01 -7.49
C VAL A 8 1.63 19.88 -6.22
N LYS A 9 2.15 20.98 -5.70
CA LYS A 9 2.96 20.97 -4.47
C LYS A 9 2.15 20.46 -3.28
N GLY A 10 0.88 20.86 -3.20
CA GLY A 10 -0.01 20.39 -2.15
C GLY A 10 -0.23 18.88 -2.23
N LYS A 11 -0.42 18.36 -3.43
CA LYS A 11 -0.57 16.90 -3.63
C LYS A 11 0.71 16.15 -3.27
N GLU A 12 1.87 16.67 -3.67
CA GLU A 12 3.15 16.06 -3.32
C GLU A 12 3.33 15.99 -1.81
N LEU A 13 3.03 17.06 -1.13
CA LEU A 13 3.15 17.13 0.34
C LEU A 13 2.22 16.11 1.00
N ARG A 14 0.96 16.05 0.56
CA ARG A 14 0.01 15.09 1.12
C ARG A 14 0.45 13.65 0.88
N LEU A 15 0.96 13.35 -0.31
CA LEU A 15 1.44 12.00 -0.61
C LEU A 15 2.61 11.63 0.28
N LYS A 16 3.57 12.56 0.47
CA LYS A 16 4.70 12.33 1.35
C LYS A 16 4.26 12.10 2.79
N GLN A 17 3.30 12.89 3.26
CA GLN A 17 2.79 12.76 4.63
C GLN A 17 2.05 11.44 4.83
N GLN A 18 1.21 11.06 3.88
CA GLN A 18 0.48 9.79 3.95
C GLN A 18 1.44 8.61 3.92
N TYR A 19 2.41 8.63 3.02
CA TYR A 19 3.40 7.57 2.92
C TYR A 19 4.23 7.46 4.20
N PHE A 20 4.71 8.59 4.70
CA PHE A 20 5.51 8.62 5.93
C PHE A 20 4.73 8.03 7.11
N PHE A 21 3.50 8.46 7.27
CA PHE A 21 2.65 7.96 8.36
C PHE A 21 2.41 6.45 8.23
N VAL A 22 2.06 6.00 7.04
CA VAL A 22 1.76 4.59 6.78
C VAL A 22 3.01 3.74 7.00
N SER A 23 4.14 4.14 6.42
CA SER A 23 5.37 3.37 6.54
C SER A 23 5.85 3.29 7.98
N ALA A 24 5.81 4.42 8.71
CA ALA A 24 6.20 4.43 10.12
C ALA A 24 5.31 3.53 10.97
N SER A 25 4.01 3.53 10.70
CA SER A 25 3.06 2.70 11.42
C SER A 25 3.31 1.21 11.18
N ILE A 26 3.55 0.83 9.93
CA ILE A 26 3.84 -0.56 9.57
C ILE A 26 5.17 -0.99 10.20
N GLN A 27 6.21 -0.18 10.08
CA GLN A 27 7.53 -0.51 10.64
C GLN A 27 7.46 -0.68 12.15
N ARG A 28 6.70 0.18 12.82
CA ARG A 28 6.52 0.08 14.27
C ARG A 28 5.81 -1.22 14.65
N ALA A 29 4.75 -1.58 13.92
CA ALA A 29 4.02 -2.81 14.18
C ALA A 29 4.90 -4.04 13.96
N LEU A 30 5.71 -4.04 12.90
CA LEU A 30 6.63 -5.13 12.61
C LEU A 30 7.72 -5.25 13.66
N ALA A 31 8.27 -4.13 14.12
CA ALA A 31 9.30 -4.15 15.17
C ALA A 31 8.73 -4.72 16.46
N ARG A 32 7.50 -4.34 16.82
CA ARG A 32 6.83 -4.88 18.00
C ARG A 32 6.56 -6.37 17.84
N PHE A 33 6.11 -6.81 16.67
CA PHE A 33 5.88 -8.23 16.39
C PHE A 33 7.16 -9.03 16.55
N LYS A 34 8.27 -8.56 16.01
CA LYS A 34 9.55 -9.28 16.03
C LYS A 34 10.15 -9.44 17.42
N LYS A 35 9.73 -8.64 18.40
CA LYS A 35 10.18 -8.80 19.77
C LYS A 35 9.73 -10.11 20.39
N HIS A 36 8.59 -10.66 19.94
CA HIS A 36 7.99 -11.84 20.54
C HIS A 36 7.77 -12.97 19.57
N HIS A 37 8.00 -12.76 18.28
CA HIS A 37 7.73 -13.74 17.23
C HIS A 37 8.86 -13.69 16.21
N SER A 38 9.24 -14.84 15.68
CA SER A 38 10.34 -14.95 14.71
C SER A 38 9.84 -15.21 13.28
N ASP A 39 8.65 -15.79 13.12
CA ASP A 39 8.13 -16.18 11.81
C ASP A 39 7.10 -15.18 11.32
N LEU A 40 7.42 -14.47 10.22
CA LEU A 40 6.52 -13.49 9.64
C LEU A 40 5.23 -14.08 9.13
N LYS A 41 5.17 -15.38 8.88
CA LYS A 41 3.92 -16.05 8.48
C LYS A 41 2.86 -15.99 9.57
N ASP A 42 3.26 -15.78 10.82
CA ASP A 42 2.34 -15.60 11.94
C ASP A 42 1.81 -14.16 12.08
N LEU A 43 2.34 -13.23 11.29
CA LEU A 43 1.94 -11.83 11.38
C LEU A 43 0.43 -11.64 11.27
N PRO A 44 -0.28 -12.27 10.32
CA PRO A 44 -1.74 -12.09 10.22
C PRO A 44 -2.51 -12.53 11.45
N ASN A 45 -1.95 -13.42 12.26
CA ASN A 45 -2.60 -13.89 13.49
C ASN A 45 -2.47 -12.90 14.65
N LYS A 46 -1.56 -11.93 14.53
CA LYS A 46 -1.23 -11.02 15.64
C LYS A 46 -1.47 -9.56 15.29
N VAL A 47 -1.50 -9.21 14.00
CA VAL A 47 -1.56 -7.81 13.56
C VAL A 47 -2.59 -7.68 12.44
N VAL A 48 -3.46 -6.69 12.55
CA VAL A 48 -4.38 -6.30 11.49
C VAL A 48 -4.23 -4.80 11.26
N PHE A 49 -4.04 -4.42 10.01
CA PHE A 49 -3.99 -3.02 9.61
C PHE A 49 -5.35 -2.64 9.04
N GLN A 50 -6.13 -1.90 9.83
CA GLN A 50 -7.42 -1.41 9.39
C GLN A 50 -7.24 -0.10 8.64
N MET A 51 -7.67 -0.09 7.39
CA MET A 51 -7.60 1.11 6.55
C MET A 51 -9.00 1.71 6.42
N ASN A 52 -9.15 2.95 6.85
CA ASN A 52 -10.40 3.69 6.71
C ASN A 52 -10.27 4.64 5.54
N ASP A 53 -11.15 4.49 4.55
CA ASP A 53 -11.18 5.28 3.32
C ASP A 53 -9.90 5.07 2.47
N THR A 54 -9.66 5.94 1.48
CA THR A 54 -8.58 5.73 0.52
C THR A 54 -7.23 6.29 0.97
N HIS A 55 -7.21 7.13 1.99
CA HIS A 55 -6.01 7.83 2.42
C HIS A 55 -4.86 6.90 2.78
N PRO A 56 -5.07 5.83 3.56
CA PRO A 56 -3.98 4.93 3.93
C PRO A 56 -3.81 3.72 3.01
N THR A 57 -4.45 3.71 1.82
CA THR A 57 -4.42 2.52 0.95
C THR A 57 -3.02 2.21 0.42
N VAL A 58 -2.11 3.16 0.43
CA VAL A 58 -0.71 2.90 0.08
C VAL A 58 -0.08 1.87 1.01
N ALA A 59 -0.72 1.59 2.16
CA ALA A 59 -0.23 0.59 3.12
C ALA A 59 -0.07 -0.80 2.50
N VAL A 60 -0.94 -1.18 1.58
CA VAL A 60 -0.85 -2.50 0.93
C VAL A 60 0.49 -2.61 0.20
N ALA A 61 0.81 -1.62 -0.64
CA ALA A 61 2.06 -1.62 -1.40
C ALA A 61 3.27 -1.46 -0.50
N GLU A 62 3.17 -0.65 0.56
CA GLU A 62 4.30 -0.46 1.48
C GLU A 62 4.58 -1.72 2.29
N LEU A 63 3.54 -2.43 2.77
CA LEU A 63 3.76 -3.69 3.46
C LEU A 63 4.41 -4.71 2.52
N MET A 64 3.96 -4.78 1.27
CA MET A 64 4.59 -5.63 0.26
C MET A 64 6.06 -5.27 0.06
N ARG A 65 6.36 -3.96 -0.06
CA ARG A 65 7.74 -3.50 -0.23
C ARG A 65 8.62 -3.97 0.92
N ILE A 66 8.17 -3.78 2.14
CA ILE A 66 8.95 -4.17 3.32
C ILE A 66 9.17 -5.67 3.34
N LEU A 67 8.12 -6.44 3.10
CA LEU A 67 8.23 -7.91 3.15
C LEU A 67 9.14 -8.46 2.05
N VAL A 68 9.07 -7.91 0.85
CA VAL A 68 9.88 -8.37 -0.28
C VAL A 68 11.29 -7.81 -0.22
N ASP A 69 11.43 -6.49 -0.04
CA ASP A 69 12.74 -5.82 -0.17
C ASP A 69 13.57 -5.89 1.10
N GLU A 70 12.95 -5.75 2.27
CA GLU A 70 13.67 -5.70 3.53
C GLU A 70 13.69 -7.04 4.26
N GLU A 71 12.60 -7.81 4.19
CA GLU A 71 12.52 -9.12 4.85
C GLU A 71 12.85 -10.28 3.91
N HIS A 72 13.08 -10.00 2.63
CA HIS A 72 13.53 -10.95 1.62
C HIS A 72 12.58 -12.12 1.38
N LEU A 73 11.27 -11.90 1.56
CA LEU A 73 10.29 -12.91 1.24
C LEU A 73 10.01 -12.94 -0.27
N SER A 74 9.55 -14.10 -0.75
CA SER A 74 9.05 -14.18 -2.12
C SER A 74 7.79 -13.32 -2.26
N TRP A 75 7.46 -12.96 -3.50
CA TRP A 75 6.23 -12.21 -3.76
C TRP A 75 5.00 -12.96 -3.24
N ASP A 76 4.92 -14.26 -3.52
CA ASP A 76 3.75 -15.04 -3.15
C ASP A 76 3.58 -15.13 -1.63
N ASP A 77 4.65 -15.34 -0.89
CA ASP A 77 4.61 -15.35 0.58
C ASP A 77 4.23 -13.99 1.13
N ALA A 78 4.82 -12.92 0.58
CA ALA A 78 4.52 -11.56 1.01
C ALA A 78 3.07 -11.19 0.71
N TRP A 79 2.55 -11.60 -0.44
CA TRP A 79 1.18 -11.33 -0.83
C TRP A 79 0.18 -12.05 0.08
N ASP A 80 0.45 -13.32 0.39
CA ASP A 80 -0.39 -14.08 1.31
C ASP A 80 -0.47 -13.39 2.68
N ILE A 81 0.68 -12.99 3.22
CA ILE A 81 0.72 -12.28 4.51
C ILE A 81 -0.03 -10.95 4.42
N THR A 82 0.23 -10.17 3.39
CA THR A 82 -0.36 -8.84 3.23
C THR A 82 -1.88 -8.91 3.13
N THR A 83 -2.41 -9.79 2.30
CA THR A 83 -3.85 -9.91 2.11
C THR A 83 -4.58 -10.37 3.36
N ARG A 84 -3.89 -11.05 4.25
CA ARG A 84 -4.45 -11.52 5.51
C ARG A 84 -4.27 -10.51 6.66
N CYS A 85 -3.40 -9.50 6.47
CA CYS A 85 -3.12 -8.49 7.48
C CYS A 85 -3.94 -7.21 7.32
N VAL A 86 -4.47 -6.92 6.12
CA VAL A 86 -5.13 -5.65 5.86
C VAL A 86 -6.64 -5.82 5.74
N ALA A 87 -7.36 -4.84 6.29
CA ALA A 87 -8.80 -4.74 6.16
C ALA A 87 -9.13 -3.31 5.73
N TYR A 88 -10.11 -3.17 4.84
CA TYR A 88 -10.48 -1.88 4.28
C TYR A 88 -11.94 -1.59 4.51
N THR A 89 -12.24 -0.38 4.96
CA THR A 89 -13.60 0.12 5.07
C THR A 89 -13.69 1.48 4.39
N ASN A 90 -14.64 1.61 3.50
CA ASN A 90 -14.91 2.89 2.84
C ASN A 90 -16.16 3.50 3.46
N HIS A 91 -16.03 4.71 4.01
CA HIS A 91 -17.12 5.42 4.65
C HIS A 91 -17.82 6.41 3.73
N THR A 92 -17.36 6.54 2.48
CA THR A 92 -17.96 7.47 1.54
C THR A 92 -18.46 6.72 0.31
N ILE A 93 -19.65 7.13 -0.18
CA ILE A 93 -20.22 6.59 -1.41
C ILE A 93 -20.03 7.52 -2.61
N MET A 94 -19.46 8.70 -2.38
CA MET A 94 -19.25 9.69 -3.45
C MET A 94 -17.87 9.48 -4.10
N ALA A 95 -17.88 9.27 -5.41
CA ALA A 95 -16.64 9.03 -6.16
C ALA A 95 -15.67 10.21 -6.04
N GLU A 96 -16.17 11.43 -5.90
CA GLU A 96 -15.35 12.63 -5.78
C GLU A 96 -14.53 12.66 -4.48
N ALA A 97 -14.98 11.94 -3.46
CA ALA A 97 -14.26 11.86 -2.19
C ALA A 97 -13.12 10.84 -2.22
N LEU A 98 -13.10 9.98 -3.24
CA LEU A 98 -12.00 9.01 -3.40
C LEU A 98 -10.76 9.73 -3.89
N GLU A 99 -9.65 9.45 -3.22
CA GLU A 99 -8.40 10.12 -3.55
C GLU A 99 -7.76 9.48 -4.77
N LYS A 100 -7.34 10.33 -5.71
CA LYS A 100 -6.65 9.90 -6.93
C LYS A 100 -5.33 10.64 -7.03
N TRP A 101 -4.27 9.90 -7.33
CA TRP A 101 -2.94 10.47 -7.49
C TRP A 101 -2.52 10.44 -8.95
N PRO A 102 -2.04 11.57 -9.50
CA PRO A 102 -1.43 11.53 -10.83
C PRO A 102 -0.25 10.56 -10.83
N ILE A 103 -0.19 9.71 -11.86
CA ILE A 103 0.86 8.70 -11.97
C ILE A 103 2.25 9.34 -11.92
N GLU A 104 2.41 10.49 -12.59
CA GLU A 104 3.71 11.17 -12.64
C GLU A 104 4.22 11.55 -11.25
N ILE A 105 3.35 12.07 -10.40
CA ILE A 105 3.72 12.45 -9.04
C ILE A 105 4.08 11.21 -8.23
N PHE A 106 3.23 10.21 -8.27
CA PHE A 106 3.41 8.98 -7.50
C PHE A 106 4.69 8.27 -7.93
N GLN A 107 4.90 8.11 -9.22
CA GLN A 107 6.07 7.41 -9.77
C GLN A 107 7.37 8.14 -9.43
N ARG A 108 7.36 9.46 -9.45
CA ARG A 108 8.54 10.27 -9.16
C ARG A 108 8.92 10.23 -7.68
N LEU A 109 7.93 10.34 -6.79
CA LEU A 109 8.18 10.40 -5.35
C LEU A 109 8.37 9.03 -4.72
N LEU A 110 7.66 8.03 -5.21
CA LEU A 110 7.64 6.69 -4.63
C LEU A 110 7.85 5.63 -5.72
N PRO A 111 9.01 5.63 -6.37
CA PRO A 111 9.21 4.77 -7.55
C PRO A 111 9.08 3.28 -7.23
N ARG A 112 9.62 2.83 -6.10
CA ARG A 112 9.52 1.40 -5.74
C ARG A 112 8.11 1.01 -5.36
N VAL A 113 7.43 1.84 -4.60
CA VAL A 113 6.02 1.61 -4.24
C VAL A 113 5.16 1.57 -5.51
N TYR A 114 5.43 2.48 -6.45
CA TYR A 114 4.73 2.47 -7.74
C TYR A 114 4.94 1.16 -8.49
N GLN A 115 6.16 0.65 -8.54
CA GLN A 115 6.45 -0.63 -9.18
C GLN A 115 5.63 -1.77 -8.55
N ILE A 116 5.48 -1.76 -7.23
CA ILE A 116 4.72 -2.78 -6.52
C ILE A 116 3.24 -2.65 -6.83
N VAL A 117 2.70 -1.44 -6.86
CA VAL A 117 1.30 -1.20 -7.24
C VAL A 117 1.04 -1.72 -8.65
N ASP A 118 1.95 -1.40 -9.58
CA ASP A 118 1.85 -1.85 -10.97
C ASP A 118 1.87 -3.37 -11.07
N GLU A 119 2.73 -4.04 -10.30
CA GLU A 119 2.80 -5.50 -10.28
C GLU A 119 1.54 -6.13 -9.69
N ILE A 120 0.98 -5.54 -8.63
CA ILE A 120 -0.28 -6.01 -8.07
C ILE A 120 -1.39 -5.92 -9.12
N ASN A 121 -1.46 -4.80 -9.82
CA ASN A 121 -2.47 -4.60 -10.86
C ASN A 121 -2.29 -5.59 -12.01
N ARG A 122 -1.05 -5.81 -12.45
CA ARG A 122 -0.76 -6.75 -13.52
C ARG A 122 -1.22 -8.17 -13.18
N ARG A 123 -0.94 -8.61 -11.97
CA ARG A 123 -1.33 -9.94 -11.52
C ARG A 123 -2.84 -10.06 -11.37
N PHE A 124 -3.51 -9.00 -10.92
CA PHE A 124 -4.95 -8.97 -10.82
C PHE A 124 -5.62 -9.11 -12.19
N VAL A 125 -5.12 -8.37 -13.19
CA VAL A 125 -5.64 -8.46 -14.55
C VAL A 125 -5.43 -9.86 -15.13
N MET A 126 -4.28 -10.47 -14.87
CA MET A 126 -4.02 -11.85 -15.31
C MET A 126 -5.02 -12.84 -14.70
N GLN A 127 -5.33 -12.70 -13.42
CA GLN A 127 -6.32 -13.57 -12.76
C GLN A 127 -7.71 -13.42 -13.38
N ILE A 128 -8.10 -12.19 -13.71
CA ILE A 128 -9.38 -11.93 -14.38
C ILE A 128 -9.40 -12.62 -15.74
N ASN A 129 -8.32 -12.48 -16.52
CA ASN A 129 -8.25 -13.07 -17.86
C ASN A 129 -8.27 -14.60 -17.82
N GLU A 130 -7.70 -15.20 -16.80
CA GLU A 130 -7.75 -16.65 -16.62
C GLU A 130 -9.17 -17.13 -16.28
N ARG A 131 -9.89 -16.37 -15.44
CA ARG A 131 -11.26 -16.72 -15.07
C ARG A 131 -12.28 -16.45 -16.16
N TYR A 132 -12.06 -15.39 -16.93
CA TYR A 132 -13.00 -14.91 -17.94
C TYR A 132 -12.28 -14.69 -19.26
N PRO A 133 -11.78 -15.76 -19.90
CA PRO A 133 -11.05 -15.63 -21.15
C PRO A 133 -11.97 -15.10 -22.26
N GLY A 134 -11.46 -14.13 -22.99
CA GLY A 134 -12.21 -13.48 -24.05
C GLY A 134 -12.59 -12.06 -23.69
#